data_97b206269604d6b657fa6ed8e9d4a7f7
#
_entry.id   97b206269604d6b657fa6ed8e9d4a7f7
#
_cell.length_a   1.000
_cell.length_b   1.000
_cell.length_c   1.000
_cell.angle_alpha   90.00
_cell.angle_beta   90.00
_cell.angle_gamma   90.00
#
_symmetry.space_group_name_H-M   'P 1'
#
loop_
_entity.id
_entity.type
_entity.pdbx_description
1 polymer ?
#
loop_
_entity_poly.entity_id
_entity_poly.type
_entity_poly.pdbx_seq_one_letter_code
_entity_poly.pdbx_strand_id
1 'polypeptide(L)'
;VLSDLLNTLNLSEYSIAEIGVFEGKTCQYLVDKHEFRNYFLIDPYSNYSEYDDSRADNLRLEDAYQKILKIVDKNECIQHFKMYSTEAISNVQDNSLDLVFIDANHDYLFVKQDIELWKKKVKQGGIIAGHDYNYPGITGVKKAVDEFFGDRVKLESDYVWYVNNWD
;
A
#
# COMPACT_ATOMS: atom_id res chain seq x y z
N VAL A 1 3.47 -5.49 -12.33
CA VAL A 1 4.32 -5.75 -11.15
C VAL A 1 3.52 -6.34 -9.99
N LEU A 2 2.59 -5.60 -9.33
CA LEU A 2 1.86 -6.14 -8.16
C LEU A 2 1.07 -7.42 -8.46
N SER A 3 0.41 -7.49 -9.63
CA SER A 3 -0.26 -8.71 -10.09
C SER A 3 0.71 -9.89 -10.21
N ASP A 4 1.94 -9.65 -10.67
CA ASP A 4 2.94 -10.69 -10.79
C ASP A 4 3.45 -11.14 -9.41
N LEU A 5 3.61 -10.21 -8.46
CA LEU A 5 3.94 -10.53 -7.08
C LEU A 5 2.85 -11.41 -6.42
N LEU A 6 1.56 -11.07 -6.61
CA LEU A 6 0.46 -11.90 -6.14
C LEU A 6 0.51 -13.31 -6.75
N ASN A 7 0.75 -13.42 -8.05
CA ASN A 7 0.88 -14.72 -8.72
C ASN A 7 1.97 -15.61 -8.11
N THR A 8 3.06 -15.01 -7.57
CA THR A 8 4.13 -15.81 -6.92
C THR A 8 3.67 -16.53 -5.66
N LEU A 9 2.62 -16.02 -4.99
CA LEU A 9 2.03 -16.63 -3.80
C LEU A 9 1.18 -17.87 -4.10
N ASN A 10 0.74 -18.02 -5.35
CA ASN A 10 -0.03 -19.16 -5.85
C ASN A 10 -1.28 -19.51 -5.02
N LEU A 11 -2.06 -18.48 -4.65
CA LEU A 11 -3.30 -18.60 -3.90
C LEU A 11 -4.51 -18.44 -4.82
N SER A 12 -5.65 -19.03 -4.45
CA SER A 12 -6.91 -18.86 -5.19
C SER A 12 -7.59 -17.52 -4.89
N GLU A 13 -7.37 -16.97 -3.72
CA GLU A 13 -7.87 -15.66 -3.28
C GLU A 13 -6.88 -15.02 -2.30
N TYR A 14 -6.83 -13.70 -2.28
CA TYR A 14 -5.84 -12.94 -1.52
C TYR A 14 -6.49 -12.09 -0.42
N SER A 15 -5.74 -11.86 0.66
CA SER A 15 -6.03 -10.81 1.64
C SER A 15 -4.90 -9.79 1.61
N ILE A 16 -5.18 -8.56 1.17
CA ILE A 16 -4.14 -7.54 0.99
C ILE A 16 -4.55 -6.19 1.60
N ALA A 17 -3.56 -5.31 1.78
CA ALA A 17 -3.79 -3.91 2.11
C ALA A 17 -2.99 -2.99 1.18
N GLU A 18 -3.60 -1.88 0.78
CA GLU A 18 -3.00 -0.77 0.04
C GLU A 18 -3.02 0.48 0.91
N ILE A 19 -1.84 1.03 1.19
CA ILE A 19 -1.63 2.21 2.01
C ILE A 19 -1.26 3.36 1.08
N GLY A 20 -2.18 4.32 0.92
CA GLY A 20 -2.13 5.31 -0.16
C GLY A 20 -2.83 4.77 -1.41
N VAL A 21 -4.06 5.20 -1.62
CA VAL A 21 -4.95 4.65 -2.66
C VAL A 21 -5.21 5.67 -3.76
N PHE A 22 -5.31 6.93 -3.40
CA PHE A 22 -5.62 8.04 -4.28
C PHE A 22 -6.84 7.74 -5.19
N GLU A 23 -6.67 7.69 -6.53
CA GLU A 23 -7.75 7.42 -7.48
C GLU A 23 -8.16 5.95 -7.58
N GLY A 24 -7.49 5.02 -6.87
CA GLY A 24 -7.79 3.59 -6.87
C GLY A 24 -7.42 2.85 -8.15
N LYS A 25 -6.45 3.36 -8.93
CA LYS A 25 -6.04 2.72 -10.18
C LYS A 25 -5.42 1.35 -9.96
N THR A 26 -4.59 1.21 -8.93
CA THR A 26 -3.98 -0.06 -8.52
C THR A 26 -5.06 -1.03 -8.09
N CYS A 27 -5.95 -0.61 -7.20
CA CYS A 27 -7.08 -1.41 -6.74
C CYS A 27 -7.95 -1.90 -7.90
N GLN A 28 -8.40 -1.00 -8.78
CA GLN A 28 -9.23 -1.38 -9.94
C GLN A 28 -8.52 -2.40 -10.82
N TYR A 29 -7.25 -2.19 -11.13
CA TYR A 29 -6.47 -3.12 -11.94
C TYR A 29 -6.35 -4.51 -11.30
N LEU A 30 -6.18 -4.58 -9.97
CA LEU A 30 -6.02 -5.84 -9.26
C LEU A 30 -7.33 -6.60 -9.13
N VAL A 31 -8.45 -5.94 -8.82
CA VAL A 31 -9.76 -6.62 -8.73
C VAL A 31 -10.27 -7.12 -10.08
N ASP A 32 -9.83 -6.52 -11.18
CA ASP A 32 -10.14 -7.01 -12.53
C ASP A 32 -9.39 -8.31 -12.90
N LYS A 33 -8.39 -8.72 -12.11
CA LYS A 33 -7.47 -9.83 -12.44
C LYS A 33 -7.40 -10.93 -11.39
N HIS A 34 -7.74 -10.64 -10.16
CA HIS A 34 -7.56 -11.55 -9.03
C HIS A 34 -8.81 -11.57 -8.14
N GLU A 35 -8.99 -12.70 -7.46
CA GLU A 35 -10.01 -12.85 -6.43
C GLU A 35 -9.45 -12.45 -5.07
N PHE A 36 -10.23 -11.71 -4.29
CA PHE A 36 -9.84 -11.26 -2.96
C PHE A 36 -10.82 -11.73 -1.90
N ARG A 37 -10.28 -12.24 -0.79
CA ARG A 37 -11.04 -12.48 0.44
C ARG A 37 -11.25 -11.17 1.19
N ASN A 38 -10.19 -10.36 1.27
CA ASN A 38 -10.22 -9.01 1.83
C ASN A 38 -9.24 -8.12 1.07
N TYR A 39 -9.71 -6.94 0.68
CA TYR A 39 -8.86 -5.90 0.15
C TYR A 39 -9.06 -4.63 0.98
N PHE A 40 -8.12 -4.33 1.85
CA PHE A 40 -8.15 -3.15 2.70
C PHE A 40 -7.53 -1.97 1.95
N LEU A 41 -8.30 -0.89 1.78
CA LEU A 41 -7.87 0.35 1.15
C LEU A 41 -7.79 1.44 2.21
N ILE A 42 -6.61 2.02 2.40
CA ILE A 42 -6.34 2.99 3.45
C ILE A 42 -5.80 4.28 2.83
N ASP A 43 -6.57 5.37 2.96
CA ASP A 43 -6.18 6.70 2.51
C ASP A 43 -6.96 7.75 3.29
N PRO A 44 -6.34 8.77 3.91
CA PRO A 44 -7.05 9.80 4.63
C PRO A 44 -7.80 10.77 3.71
N TYR A 45 -7.42 10.88 2.44
CA TYR A 45 -7.93 11.89 1.48
C TYR A 45 -7.89 13.30 2.07
N SER A 46 -6.82 13.60 2.78
CA SER A 46 -6.58 14.91 3.41
C SER A 46 -5.13 15.33 3.22
N ASN A 47 -4.91 16.64 3.18
CA ASN A 47 -3.57 17.19 3.12
C ASN A 47 -2.83 16.94 4.44
N TYR A 48 -1.56 16.60 4.33
CA TYR A 48 -0.62 16.70 5.43
C TYR A 48 -0.12 18.15 5.50
N SER A 49 -0.22 18.78 6.66
CA SER A 49 0.25 20.17 6.86
C SER A 49 1.76 20.33 6.63
N GLU A 50 2.49 19.23 6.64
CA GLU A 50 3.95 19.16 6.60
C GLU A 50 4.49 18.62 5.26
N TYR A 51 3.60 18.29 4.32
CA TYR A 51 3.96 17.68 3.05
C TYR A 51 3.37 18.46 1.87
N ASP A 52 4.26 19.13 1.13
CA ASP A 52 3.87 19.89 -0.06
C ASP A 52 3.84 18.96 -1.29
N ASP A 53 2.78 18.23 -1.46
CA ASP A 53 2.50 17.48 -2.69
C ASP A 53 1.44 18.22 -3.50
N SER A 54 1.79 18.62 -4.70
CA SER A 54 0.85 19.26 -5.65
C SER A 54 -0.37 18.38 -6.00
N ARG A 55 -0.31 17.07 -5.69
CA ARG A 55 -1.45 16.14 -5.80
C ARG A 55 -2.40 16.22 -4.62
N ALA A 56 -1.98 16.83 -3.53
CA ALA A 56 -2.73 16.94 -2.29
C ALA A 56 -3.66 18.18 -2.24
N ASP A 57 -4.06 18.74 -3.38
CA ASP A 57 -5.13 19.73 -3.48
C ASP A 57 -6.45 19.10 -3.01
N ASN A 58 -7.16 19.79 -2.12
CA ASN A 58 -8.41 19.29 -1.51
C ASN A 58 -9.48 18.91 -2.54
N LEU A 59 -9.60 19.66 -3.64
CA LEU A 59 -10.56 19.34 -4.71
C LEU A 59 -10.19 18.05 -5.43
N ARG A 60 -8.90 17.85 -5.65
CA ARG A 60 -8.38 16.65 -6.29
C ARG A 60 -8.50 15.41 -5.38
N LEU A 61 -8.27 15.58 -4.08
CA LEU A 61 -8.45 14.50 -3.10
C LEU A 61 -9.91 14.10 -2.97
N GLU A 62 -10.83 15.06 -2.98
CA GLU A 62 -12.27 14.75 -2.96
C GLU A 62 -12.71 14.04 -4.25
N ASP A 63 -12.25 14.46 -5.43
CA ASP A 63 -12.52 13.76 -6.70
C ASP A 63 -11.97 12.32 -6.68
N ALA A 64 -10.74 12.14 -6.18
CA ALA A 64 -10.14 10.82 -6.01
C ALA A 64 -10.98 9.94 -5.05
N TYR A 65 -11.43 10.50 -3.94
CA TYR A 65 -12.30 9.80 -3.00
C TYR A 65 -13.63 9.37 -3.64
N GLN A 66 -14.26 10.23 -4.43
CA GLN A 66 -15.50 9.89 -5.15
C GLN A 66 -15.28 8.79 -6.21
N LYS A 67 -14.09 8.70 -6.79
CA LYS A 67 -13.72 7.60 -7.70
C LYS A 67 -13.62 6.27 -6.97
N ILE A 68 -12.93 6.24 -5.83
CA ILE A 68 -12.76 5.00 -5.07
C ILE A 68 -14.09 4.46 -4.54
N LEU A 69 -15.01 5.33 -4.11
CA LEU A 69 -16.33 4.89 -3.65
C LEU A 69 -17.07 4.08 -4.71
N LYS A 70 -16.93 4.44 -6.00
CA LYS A 70 -17.54 3.70 -7.12
C LYS A 70 -16.90 2.32 -7.33
N ILE A 71 -15.64 2.14 -6.97
CA ILE A 71 -14.96 0.85 -7.03
C ILE A 71 -15.42 -0.02 -5.85
N VAL A 72 -15.43 0.55 -4.65
CA VAL A 72 -15.88 -0.11 -3.41
C VAL A 72 -17.31 -0.63 -3.55
N ASP A 73 -18.21 0.18 -4.09
CA ASP A 73 -19.64 -0.14 -4.26
C ASP A 73 -19.89 -1.39 -5.13
N LYS A 74 -18.92 -1.72 -6.00
CA LYS A 74 -19.00 -2.84 -6.93
C LYS A 74 -18.28 -4.11 -6.46
N ASN A 75 -17.52 -4.02 -5.37
CA ASN A 75 -16.63 -5.09 -4.94
C ASN A 75 -16.79 -5.34 -3.43
N GLU A 76 -17.57 -6.33 -3.07
CA GLU A 76 -17.88 -6.68 -1.66
C GLU A 76 -16.65 -7.08 -0.83
N CYS A 77 -15.56 -7.51 -1.48
CA CYS A 77 -14.31 -7.86 -0.81
C CYS A 77 -13.52 -6.65 -0.32
N ILE A 78 -13.86 -5.43 -0.78
CA ILE A 78 -13.14 -4.21 -0.44
C ILE A 78 -13.67 -3.62 0.86
N GLN A 79 -12.75 -3.34 1.79
CA GLN A 79 -12.99 -2.57 3.00
C GLN A 79 -12.19 -1.27 2.91
N HIS A 80 -12.88 -0.15 2.81
CA HIS A 80 -12.26 1.16 2.64
C HIS A 80 -12.25 1.96 3.96
N PHE A 81 -11.08 2.48 4.33
CA PHE A 81 -10.86 3.29 5.52
C PHE A 81 -10.35 4.69 5.15
N LYS A 82 -11.24 5.69 5.24
CA LYS A 82 -10.87 7.11 5.07
C LYS A 82 -10.23 7.62 6.35
N MET A 83 -9.01 7.18 6.63
CA MET A 83 -8.23 7.54 7.82
C MET A 83 -6.74 7.32 7.59
N TYR A 84 -5.92 7.81 8.50
CA TYR A 84 -4.48 7.58 8.46
C TYR A 84 -4.13 6.10 8.68
N SER A 85 -3.03 5.65 8.10
CA SER A 85 -2.52 4.28 8.22
C SER A 85 -2.32 3.85 9.67
N THR A 86 -1.89 4.79 10.53
CA THR A 86 -1.69 4.60 11.97
C THR A 86 -2.98 4.34 12.75
N GLU A 87 -4.10 4.83 12.27
CA GLU A 87 -5.43 4.61 12.86
C GLU A 87 -6.06 3.33 12.31
N ALA A 88 -5.92 3.13 10.98
CA ALA A 88 -6.49 1.97 10.29
C ALA A 88 -5.91 0.64 10.76
N ILE A 89 -4.67 0.63 11.26
CA ILE A 89 -3.95 -0.58 11.69
C ILE A 89 -4.74 -1.45 12.68
N SER A 90 -5.56 -0.85 13.52
CA SER A 90 -6.37 -1.56 14.52
C SER A 90 -7.52 -2.37 13.90
N ASN A 91 -7.91 -2.08 12.66
CA ASN A 91 -8.98 -2.77 11.95
C ASN A 91 -8.50 -4.04 11.21
N VAL A 92 -7.20 -4.26 11.15
CA VAL A 92 -6.61 -5.41 10.46
C VAL A 92 -5.92 -6.31 11.47
N GLN A 93 -6.23 -7.61 11.43
CA GLN A 93 -5.64 -8.60 12.33
C GLN A 93 -4.15 -8.83 11.99
N ASP A 94 -3.32 -9.06 13.01
CA ASP A 94 -1.93 -9.45 12.81
C ASP A 94 -1.83 -10.79 12.07
N ASN A 95 -0.80 -10.96 11.23
CA ASN A 95 -0.55 -12.16 10.45
C ASN A 95 -1.75 -12.60 9.59
N SER A 96 -2.50 -11.67 9.01
CA SER A 96 -3.70 -11.94 8.22
C SER A 96 -3.55 -11.62 6.73
N LEU A 97 -2.57 -10.79 6.36
CA LEU A 97 -2.39 -10.33 4.99
C LEU A 97 -1.38 -11.17 4.22
N ASP A 98 -1.67 -11.42 2.96
CA ASP A 98 -0.76 -12.06 2.01
C ASP A 98 0.20 -11.05 1.39
N LEU A 99 -0.25 -9.79 1.24
CA LEU A 99 0.56 -8.68 0.75
C LEU A 99 0.12 -7.36 1.40
N VAL A 100 1.09 -6.50 1.71
CA VAL A 100 0.89 -5.06 1.97
C VAL A 100 1.62 -4.27 0.91
N PHE A 101 0.95 -3.27 0.33
CA PHE A 101 1.53 -2.31 -0.61
C PHE A 101 1.52 -0.91 0.00
N ILE A 102 2.70 -0.27 0.10
CA ILE A 102 2.90 1.05 0.72
C ILE A 102 3.25 2.06 -0.38
N ASP A 103 2.32 2.97 -0.66
CA ASP A 103 2.44 4.03 -1.67
C ASP A 103 1.75 5.32 -1.18
N ALA A 104 2.07 5.74 0.04
CA ALA A 104 1.44 6.90 0.70
C ALA A 104 2.38 8.11 0.73
N ASN A 105 2.72 8.61 1.91
CA ASN A 105 3.67 9.71 2.08
C ASN A 105 5.11 9.20 1.89
N HIS A 106 5.94 9.93 1.12
CA HIS A 106 7.28 9.50 0.74
C HIS A 106 8.39 9.99 1.68
N ASP A 107 8.05 10.76 2.73
CA ASP A 107 9.01 11.18 3.73
C ASP A 107 9.46 10.01 4.61
N TYR A 108 10.74 9.99 4.93
CA TYR A 108 11.39 8.89 5.67
C TYR A 108 10.63 8.46 6.94
N LEU A 109 10.16 9.42 7.75
CA LEU A 109 9.47 9.09 9.01
C LEU A 109 8.13 8.40 8.79
N PHE A 110 7.38 8.81 7.77
CA PHE A 110 6.09 8.22 7.44
C PHE A 110 6.25 6.82 6.85
N VAL A 111 7.17 6.65 5.89
CA VAL A 111 7.47 5.32 5.31
C VAL A 111 7.97 4.36 6.39
N LYS A 112 8.87 4.82 7.26
CA LYS A 112 9.37 4.03 8.39
C LYS A 112 8.24 3.58 9.29
N GLN A 113 7.34 4.49 9.67
CA GLN A 113 6.19 4.19 10.51
C GLN A 113 5.24 3.18 9.85
N ASP A 114 4.94 3.35 8.55
CA ASP A 114 4.08 2.43 7.82
C ASP A 114 4.70 1.02 7.76
N ILE A 115 5.98 0.89 7.42
CA ILE A 115 6.67 -0.40 7.42
C ILE A 115 6.60 -1.04 8.82
N GLU A 116 6.92 -0.29 9.88
CA GLU A 116 6.95 -0.81 11.25
C GLU A 116 5.59 -1.36 11.72
N LEU A 117 4.53 -0.65 11.39
CA LEU A 117 3.16 -1.00 11.76
C LEU A 117 2.62 -2.17 10.90
N TRP A 118 2.68 -2.00 9.59
CA TRP A 118 2.00 -2.90 8.67
C TRP A 118 2.74 -4.22 8.42
N LYS A 119 4.05 -4.26 8.65
CA LYS A 119 4.83 -5.50 8.66
C LYS A 119 4.21 -6.58 9.57
N LYS A 120 3.66 -6.21 10.72
CA LYS A 120 3.03 -7.13 11.68
C LYS A 120 1.74 -7.76 11.14
N LYS A 121 1.12 -7.14 10.14
CA LYS A 121 -0.13 -7.63 9.54
C LYS A 121 0.11 -8.70 8.48
N VAL A 122 1.32 -8.75 7.91
CA VAL A 122 1.69 -9.71 6.87
C VAL A 122 1.98 -11.08 7.46
N LYS A 123 1.44 -12.13 6.84
CA LYS A 123 1.71 -13.52 7.21
C LYS A 123 3.16 -13.89 6.98
N GLN A 124 3.64 -14.90 7.69
CA GLN A 124 4.92 -15.54 7.33
C GLN A 124 4.84 -16.05 5.88
N GLY A 125 5.87 -15.73 5.07
CA GLY A 125 5.89 -16.02 3.64
C GLY A 125 5.09 -15.05 2.76
N GLY A 126 4.40 -14.07 3.35
CA GLY A 126 3.75 -13.00 2.61
C GLY A 126 4.73 -11.94 2.09
N ILE A 127 4.21 -10.92 1.44
CA ILE A 127 5.00 -9.89 0.76
C ILE A 127 4.75 -8.53 1.39
N ILE A 128 5.83 -7.80 1.68
CA ILE A 128 5.79 -6.37 1.93
C ILE A 128 6.35 -5.70 0.68
N ALA A 129 5.60 -4.78 0.08
CA ALA A 129 5.98 -4.07 -1.12
C ALA A 129 5.63 -2.58 -1.01
N GLY A 130 6.19 -1.79 -1.89
CA GLY A 130 5.83 -0.37 -2.00
C GLY A 130 6.39 0.25 -3.27
N HIS A 131 6.12 1.53 -3.43
CA HIS A 131 6.52 2.31 -4.60
C HIS A 131 7.64 3.31 -4.29
N ASP A 132 8.08 4.04 -5.31
CA ASP A 132 9.02 5.16 -5.27
C ASP A 132 10.44 4.87 -4.74
N TYR A 133 10.87 3.61 -4.72
CA TYR A 133 12.25 3.28 -4.41
C TYR A 133 13.18 3.78 -5.53
N ASN A 134 14.14 4.66 -5.19
CA ASN A 134 14.99 5.36 -6.14
C ASN A 134 14.25 6.31 -7.11
N TYR A 135 13.03 6.72 -6.83
CA TYR A 135 12.37 7.74 -7.65
C TYR A 135 13.15 9.07 -7.56
N PRO A 136 13.42 9.73 -8.71
CA PRO A 136 14.17 10.99 -8.72
C PRO A 136 13.55 12.06 -7.81
N GLY A 137 14.33 12.57 -6.87
CA GLY A 137 13.87 13.57 -5.89
C GLY A 137 13.23 13.02 -4.62
N ILE A 138 12.92 11.71 -4.56
CA ILE A 138 12.36 11.06 -3.38
C ILE A 138 13.45 10.18 -2.74
N THR A 139 13.94 10.58 -1.57
CA THR A 139 15.01 9.85 -0.85
C THR A 139 14.53 9.12 0.40
N GLY A 140 13.36 9.53 0.92
CA GLY A 140 12.82 9.01 2.18
C GLY A 140 12.44 7.54 2.10
N VAL A 141 11.81 7.13 0.99
CA VAL A 141 11.40 5.74 0.74
C VAL A 141 12.61 4.80 0.79
N LYS A 142 13.62 5.06 -0.06
CA LYS A 142 14.83 4.23 -0.10
C LYS A 142 15.49 4.12 1.26
N LYS A 143 15.65 5.24 1.96
CA LYS A 143 16.30 5.27 3.27
C LYS A 143 15.56 4.41 4.29
N ALA A 144 14.24 4.48 4.36
CA ALA A 144 13.44 3.70 5.29
C ALA A 144 13.49 2.20 4.95
N VAL A 145 13.31 1.87 3.68
CA VAL A 145 13.32 0.48 3.18
C VAL A 145 14.67 -0.20 3.44
N ASP A 146 15.78 0.48 3.14
CA ASP A 146 17.13 -0.04 3.37
C ASP A 146 17.40 -0.26 4.86
N GLU A 147 16.92 0.63 5.75
CA GLU A 147 17.06 0.48 7.19
C GLU A 147 16.38 -0.77 7.74
N PHE A 148 15.18 -1.11 7.22
CA PHE A 148 14.44 -2.29 7.68
C PHE A 148 14.93 -3.59 7.06
N PHE A 149 15.28 -3.57 5.80
CA PHE A 149 15.42 -4.80 5.02
C PHE A 149 16.82 -5.02 4.43
N GLY A 150 17.63 -3.96 4.25
CA GLY A 150 18.99 -4.06 3.73
C GLY A 150 19.04 -4.82 2.39
N ASP A 151 19.95 -5.78 2.30
CA ASP A 151 20.18 -6.57 1.09
C ASP A 151 19.02 -7.53 0.70
N ARG A 152 17.98 -7.62 1.52
CA ARG A 152 16.79 -8.43 1.23
C ARG A 152 15.81 -7.75 0.27
N VAL A 153 15.98 -6.45 0.02
CA VAL A 153 15.15 -5.67 -0.89
C VAL A 153 15.34 -6.16 -2.32
N LYS A 154 14.23 -6.48 -2.96
CA LYS A 154 14.16 -6.78 -4.39
C LYS A 154 13.49 -5.63 -5.10
N LEU A 155 13.93 -5.35 -6.32
CA LEU A 155 13.42 -4.25 -7.13
C LEU A 155 12.76 -4.79 -8.39
N GLU A 156 11.64 -4.18 -8.74
CA GLU A 156 10.93 -4.40 -9.97
C GLU A 156 10.86 -3.11 -10.81
N SER A 157 10.28 -3.20 -11.98
CA SER A 157 10.02 -2.03 -12.82
C SER A 157 9.14 -1.01 -12.12
N ASP A 158 9.15 0.23 -12.62
CA ASP A 158 8.32 1.32 -12.11
C ASP A 158 8.56 1.65 -10.63
N TYR A 159 9.83 1.63 -10.21
CA TYR A 159 10.28 1.96 -8.85
C TYR A 159 9.63 1.14 -7.72
N VAL A 160 9.06 -0.01 -8.02
CA VAL A 160 8.47 -0.91 -7.03
C VAL A 160 9.59 -1.69 -6.32
N TRP A 161 9.51 -1.71 -5.00
CA TRP A 161 10.33 -2.55 -4.13
C TRP A 161 9.47 -3.61 -3.44
N TYR A 162 10.08 -4.75 -3.08
CA TYR A 162 9.40 -5.75 -2.28
C TYR A 162 10.37 -6.63 -1.49
N VAL A 163 9.86 -7.27 -0.44
CA VAL A 163 10.55 -8.25 0.38
C VAL A 163 9.57 -9.39 0.70
N ASN A 164 10.00 -10.62 0.51
CA ASN A 164 9.21 -11.83 0.78
C ASN A 164 9.85 -12.80 1.80
N ASN A 165 11.02 -12.47 2.32
CA ASN A 165 11.74 -13.19 3.39
C ASN A 165 12.33 -12.15 4.33
N TRP A 166 11.54 -11.69 5.29
CA TRP A 166 11.87 -10.55 6.15
C TRP A 166 11.92 -10.90 7.66
N ASP A 167 11.87 -12.18 8.03
CA ASP A 167 12.09 -12.71 9.39
C ASP A 167 13.58 -12.73 9.74
#